data_7bf48d26419977c488016977cbd5d88c
#
_entry.id   7bf48d26419977c488016977cbd5d88c
#
_cell.length_a   1.000
_cell.length_b   1.000
_cell.length_c   1.000
_cell.angle_alpha   90.00
_cell.angle_beta   90.00
_cell.angle_gamma   90.00
#
_symmetry.space_group_name_H-M   'P 1'
#
loop_
_entity.id
_entity.type
_entity.pdbx_description
1 polymer ?
#
loop_
_entity_poly.entity_id
_entity_poly.type
_entity_poly.pdbx_seq_one_letter_code
_entity_poly.pdbx_strand_id
1 'polypeptide(L)'
;MISRDEVLAIARDWANEQTTFDVTLFEFDLGYVACLVEPVAAVTDGPPLPPPSTGYPRLVIDRETGEVSQWSSLPWQTIAERYTQRRAAEGRFPPDVRHVLEQAGWFPGRKFRAAVDHWMVRFADELAGLECPPVVRAALVEFGGLQLPQFGRSGRPGGGFTSYIHPTEGGVVTVAARAFAEEFDNPVYPIGNNEDGPSELVADAQGRVFMLHWADDFYVGPDLDSAIVKLIRGGPMAEAHDRDW
;
A
#
# COMPACT_ATOMS: atom_id res chain seq x y z
N MET A 1 5.67 -23.65 -15.79
CA MET A 1 4.23 -23.37 -15.98
C MET A 1 3.49 -24.64 -15.66
N ILE A 2 2.61 -24.63 -14.66
CA ILE A 2 1.86 -25.82 -14.21
C ILE A 2 0.67 -26.08 -15.14
N SER A 3 0.36 -27.35 -15.40
CA SER A 3 -0.80 -27.73 -16.21
C SER A 3 -2.11 -27.63 -15.43
N ARG A 4 -3.24 -27.50 -16.14
CA ARG A 4 -4.55 -27.44 -15.48
C ARG A 4 -4.90 -28.75 -14.72
N ASP A 5 -4.42 -29.87 -15.18
CA ASP A 5 -4.66 -31.17 -14.52
C ASP A 5 -3.88 -31.26 -13.20
N GLU A 6 -2.63 -30.77 -13.17
CA GLU A 6 -1.84 -30.65 -11.95
C GLU A 6 -2.47 -29.67 -10.94
N VAL A 7 -2.97 -28.52 -11.44
CA VAL A 7 -3.72 -27.56 -10.61
C VAL A 7 -4.95 -28.21 -9.99
N LEU A 8 -5.70 -28.99 -10.78
CA LEU A 8 -6.89 -29.66 -10.27
C LEU A 8 -6.55 -30.74 -9.24
N ALA A 9 -5.43 -31.45 -9.41
CA ALA A 9 -4.96 -32.42 -8.44
C ALA A 9 -4.61 -31.74 -7.11
N ILE A 10 -3.82 -30.67 -7.15
CA ILE A 10 -3.45 -29.88 -5.96
C ILE A 10 -4.70 -29.35 -5.25
N ALA A 11 -5.66 -28.81 -6.00
CA ALA A 11 -6.88 -28.25 -5.45
C ALA A 11 -7.78 -29.31 -4.79
N ARG A 12 -7.83 -30.53 -5.36
CA ARG A 12 -8.57 -31.66 -4.79
C ARG A 12 -7.90 -32.20 -3.52
N ASP A 13 -6.58 -32.34 -3.53
CA ASP A 13 -5.83 -32.77 -2.34
C ASP A 13 -6.07 -31.80 -1.18
N TRP A 14 -5.97 -30.50 -1.45
CA TRP A 14 -6.32 -29.48 -0.47
C TRP A 14 -7.78 -29.56 0.01
N ALA A 15 -8.73 -29.77 -0.89
CA ALA A 15 -10.14 -29.90 -0.53
C ALA A 15 -10.40 -31.11 0.37
N ASN A 16 -9.79 -32.25 0.06
CA ASN A 16 -9.91 -33.49 0.85
C ASN A 16 -9.35 -33.33 2.28
N GLU A 17 -8.33 -32.48 2.48
CA GLU A 17 -7.82 -32.15 3.79
C GLU A 17 -8.78 -31.28 4.62
N GLN A 18 -9.62 -30.49 3.96
CA GLN A 18 -10.55 -29.56 4.62
C GLN A 18 -11.93 -30.17 4.85
N THR A 19 -12.46 -30.92 3.88
CA THR A 19 -13.83 -31.42 3.88
C THR A 19 -14.03 -32.46 2.75
N THR A 20 -15.21 -33.06 2.67
CA THR A 20 -15.63 -33.94 1.55
C THR A 20 -16.23 -33.16 0.37
N PHE A 21 -16.02 -31.89 0.28
CA PHE A 21 -16.58 -31.03 -0.77
C PHE A 21 -15.81 -31.16 -2.08
N ASP A 22 -16.49 -30.88 -3.18
CA ASP A 22 -15.87 -30.80 -4.49
C ASP A 22 -15.18 -29.43 -4.68
N VAL A 23 -14.41 -29.28 -5.75
CA VAL A 23 -13.64 -28.07 -6.07
C VAL A 23 -14.07 -27.50 -7.41
N THR A 24 -14.31 -26.19 -7.43
CA THR A 24 -14.42 -25.43 -8.68
C THR A 24 -13.19 -24.53 -8.84
N LEU A 25 -12.58 -24.56 -10.03
CA LEU A 25 -11.46 -23.72 -10.41
C LEU A 25 -11.93 -22.53 -11.25
N PHE A 26 -11.51 -21.34 -10.85
CA PHE A 26 -11.65 -20.09 -11.61
C PHE A 26 -10.29 -19.63 -12.09
N GLU A 27 -10.15 -19.52 -13.41
CA GLU A 27 -8.89 -19.11 -14.04
C GLU A 27 -8.78 -17.58 -14.12
N PHE A 28 -7.56 -17.06 -13.91
CA PHE A 28 -7.20 -15.68 -14.14
C PHE A 28 -5.76 -15.59 -14.69
N ASP A 29 -5.29 -14.40 -15.04
CA ASP A 29 -4.03 -14.21 -15.78
C ASP A 29 -2.81 -14.88 -15.12
N LEU A 30 -2.68 -14.79 -13.80
CA LEU A 30 -1.54 -15.34 -13.07
C LEU A 30 -1.75 -16.75 -12.52
N GLY A 31 -2.95 -17.33 -12.63
CA GLY A 31 -3.19 -18.66 -12.08
C GLY A 31 -4.65 -19.04 -11.92
N TYR A 32 -4.94 -19.72 -10.81
CA TYR A 32 -6.25 -20.28 -10.53
C TYR A 32 -6.69 -19.99 -9.10
N VAL A 33 -7.98 -19.72 -8.91
CA VAL A 33 -8.61 -19.69 -7.58
C VAL A 33 -9.48 -20.92 -7.43
N ALA A 34 -9.16 -21.79 -6.47
CA ALA A 34 -9.94 -22.96 -6.13
C ALA A 34 -10.94 -22.61 -5.00
N CYS A 35 -12.18 -22.96 -5.24
CA CYS A 35 -13.30 -22.76 -4.32
C CYS A 35 -13.91 -24.10 -3.94
N LEU A 36 -14.17 -24.32 -2.66
CA LEU A 36 -14.92 -25.48 -2.19
C LEU A 36 -16.40 -25.31 -2.55
N VAL A 37 -17.00 -26.38 -3.05
CA VAL A 37 -18.41 -26.45 -3.43
C VAL A 37 -19.08 -27.51 -2.56
N GLU A 38 -20.07 -27.09 -1.77
CA GLU A 38 -20.89 -28.04 -1.02
C GLU A 38 -21.64 -28.97 -1.98
N PRO A 39 -21.66 -30.28 -1.72
CA PRO A 39 -22.55 -31.16 -2.43
C PRO A 39 -23.98 -30.68 -2.22
N VAL A 40 -24.76 -30.61 -3.31
CA VAL A 40 -26.17 -30.25 -3.23
C VAL A 40 -26.85 -31.25 -2.29
N ALA A 41 -27.24 -30.78 -1.11
CA ALA A 41 -27.96 -31.60 -0.15
C ALA A 41 -29.21 -32.18 -0.85
N ALA A 42 -29.38 -33.51 -0.78
CA ALA A 42 -30.64 -34.12 -1.19
C ALA A 42 -31.79 -33.38 -0.46
N VAL A 43 -32.79 -32.95 -1.23
CA VAL A 43 -33.97 -32.24 -0.68
C VAL A 43 -34.54 -33.11 0.42
N THR A 44 -34.28 -32.72 1.67
CA THR A 44 -34.93 -33.33 2.84
C THR A 44 -36.19 -32.51 3.13
N ASP A 45 -37.30 -33.16 3.40
CA ASP A 45 -38.61 -32.55 3.72
C ASP A 45 -38.61 -31.74 5.06
N GLY A 46 -37.44 -31.25 5.49
CA GLY A 46 -37.24 -30.43 6.67
C GLY A 46 -37.09 -28.93 6.37
N PRO A 47 -37.24 -28.04 7.37
CA PRO A 47 -36.93 -26.63 7.18
C PRO A 47 -35.45 -26.48 6.73
N PRO A 48 -35.13 -25.54 5.79
CA PRO A 48 -33.79 -25.33 5.31
C PRO A 48 -32.85 -24.99 6.46
N LEU A 49 -31.73 -25.69 6.55
CA LEU A 49 -30.68 -25.35 7.51
C LEU A 49 -30.14 -23.96 7.20
N PRO A 50 -29.84 -23.12 8.20
CA PRO A 50 -29.23 -21.85 7.96
C PRO A 50 -27.88 -22.07 7.24
N PRO A 51 -27.50 -21.20 6.29
CA PRO A 51 -26.21 -21.32 5.63
C PRO A 51 -25.08 -21.28 6.66
N PRO A 52 -23.98 -22.00 6.47
CA PRO A 52 -22.86 -21.98 7.40
C PRO A 52 -22.40 -20.54 7.63
N SER A 53 -22.26 -20.15 8.88
CA SER A 53 -21.96 -18.77 9.29
C SER A 53 -20.54 -18.29 8.90
N THR A 54 -19.69 -19.19 8.47
CA THR A 54 -18.32 -18.90 8.02
C THR A 54 -18.12 -19.47 6.63
N GLY A 55 -17.76 -18.60 5.69
CA GLY A 55 -17.41 -19.05 4.33
C GLY A 55 -16.09 -19.86 4.35
N TYR A 56 -16.00 -20.80 3.43
CA TYR A 56 -14.80 -21.64 3.26
C TYR A 56 -13.63 -20.84 2.69
N PRO A 57 -12.39 -21.14 3.11
CA PRO A 57 -11.21 -20.53 2.53
C PRO A 57 -11.13 -20.80 1.01
N ARG A 58 -10.31 -20.03 0.35
CA ARG A 58 -9.98 -20.16 -1.08
C ARG A 58 -8.51 -20.49 -1.21
N LEU A 59 -8.16 -21.23 -2.26
CA LEU A 59 -6.77 -21.54 -2.59
C LEU A 59 -6.40 -20.80 -3.87
N VAL A 60 -5.30 -20.08 -3.88
CA VAL A 60 -4.69 -19.56 -5.11
C VAL A 60 -3.51 -20.45 -5.47
N ILE A 61 -3.45 -20.84 -6.75
CA ILE A 61 -2.36 -21.61 -7.32
C ILE A 61 -1.76 -20.80 -8.46
N ASP A 62 -0.52 -20.37 -8.30
CA ASP A 62 0.20 -19.58 -9.31
C ASP A 62 0.55 -20.42 -10.52
N ARG A 63 0.27 -19.92 -11.72
CA ARG A 63 0.48 -20.62 -12.98
C ARG A 63 1.94 -20.84 -13.33
N GLU A 64 2.78 -19.86 -13.00
CA GLU A 64 4.18 -19.87 -13.38
C GLU A 64 5.03 -20.71 -12.41
N THR A 65 4.82 -20.48 -11.11
CA THR A 65 5.64 -21.06 -10.04
C THR A 65 5.06 -22.34 -9.46
N GLY A 66 3.74 -22.55 -9.57
CA GLY A 66 3.02 -23.62 -8.86
C GLY A 66 2.86 -23.32 -7.36
N GLU A 67 3.24 -22.11 -6.90
CA GLU A 67 3.09 -21.70 -5.50
C GLU A 67 1.62 -21.70 -5.11
N VAL A 68 1.36 -22.21 -3.91
CA VAL A 68 0.02 -22.36 -3.35
C VAL A 68 -0.12 -21.40 -2.16
N SER A 69 -1.21 -20.64 -2.13
CA SER A 69 -1.51 -19.72 -1.02
C SER A 69 -2.99 -19.78 -0.63
N GLN A 70 -3.25 -19.80 0.68
CA GLN A 70 -4.60 -19.82 1.22
C GLN A 70 -5.11 -18.42 1.49
N TRP A 71 -6.40 -18.18 1.15
CA TRP A 71 -7.07 -16.88 1.24
C TRP A 71 -8.39 -17.00 1.99
N SER A 72 -8.86 -15.87 2.52
CA SER A 72 -10.19 -15.79 3.16
C SER A 72 -11.31 -16.02 2.14
N SER A 73 -12.54 -16.27 2.65
CA SER A 73 -13.74 -16.54 1.84
C SER A 73 -14.29 -15.31 1.11
N LEU A 74 -13.46 -14.64 0.31
CA LEU A 74 -13.85 -13.55 -0.57
C LEU A 74 -14.30 -14.08 -1.94
N PRO A 75 -15.04 -13.28 -2.74
CA PRO A 75 -15.29 -13.60 -4.15
C PRO A 75 -13.98 -13.87 -4.88
N TRP A 76 -13.96 -14.86 -5.75
CA TRP A 76 -12.75 -15.29 -6.45
C TRP A 76 -12.12 -14.15 -7.29
N GLN A 77 -12.95 -13.27 -7.88
CA GLN A 77 -12.47 -12.09 -8.62
C GLN A 77 -11.66 -11.15 -7.72
N THR A 78 -12.17 -10.89 -6.52
CA THR A 78 -11.47 -10.05 -5.53
C THR A 78 -10.14 -10.67 -5.10
N ILE A 79 -10.09 -12.00 -4.98
CA ILE A 79 -8.86 -12.71 -4.65
C ILE A 79 -7.87 -12.62 -5.82
N ALA A 80 -8.32 -12.86 -7.05
CA ALA A 80 -7.49 -12.75 -8.24
C ALA A 80 -6.90 -11.34 -8.39
N GLU A 81 -7.70 -10.28 -8.20
CA GLU A 81 -7.23 -8.89 -8.20
C GLU A 81 -6.17 -8.64 -7.12
N ARG A 82 -6.43 -9.06 -5.88
CA ARG A 82 -5.48 -8.88 -4.76
C ARG A 82 -4.19 -9.68 -4.99
N TYR A 83 -4.29 -10.89 -5.51
CA TYR A 83 -3.12 -11.69 -5.86
C TYR A 83 -2.27 -11.00 -6.93
N THR A 84 -2.89 -10.50 -8.00
CA THR A 84 -2.21 -9.76 -9.06
C THR A 84 -1.52 -8.50 -8.52
N GLN A 85 -2.19 -7.74 -7.65
CA GLN A 85 -1.62 -6.56 -7.00
C GLN A 85 -0.43 -6.93 -6.10
N ARG A 86 -0.55 -8.05 -5.34
CA ARG A 86 0.54 -8.55 -4.49
C ARG A 86 1.76 -8.94 -5.33
N ARG A 87 1.55 -9.66 -6.44
CA ARG A 87 2.62 -10.06 -7.37
C ARG A 87 3.28 -8.86 -8.04
N ALA A 88 2.51 -7.87 -8.48
CA ALA A 88 3.02 -6.63 -9.06
C ALA A 88 3.85 -5.78 -8.07
N ALA A 89 3.57 -5.92 -6.78
CA ALA A 89 4.29 -5.21 -5.72
C ALA A 89 5.52 -5.99 -5.20
N GLU A 90 5.75 -7.21 -5.67
CA GLU A 90 6.93 -7.99 -5.30
C GLU A 90 8.19 -7.30 -5.81
N GLY A 91 9.12 -7.05 -4.89
CA GLY A 91 10.38 -6.36 -5.21
C GLY A 91 10.30 -4.82 -5.26
N ARG A 92 9.08 -4.21 -5.15
CA ARG A 92 8.93 -2.75 -5.11
C ARG A 92 9.63 -2.12 -3.90
N PHE A 93 9.50 -2.76 -2.75
CA PHE A 93 10.16 -2.34 -1.51
C PHE A 93 11.10 -3.43 -0.98
N PRO A 94 12.24 -3.04 -0.38
CA PRO A 94 13.06 -3.98 0.38
C PRO A 94 12.25 -4.66 1.50
N PRO A 95 12.55 -5.92 1.86
CA PRO A 95 11.74 -6.69 2.82
C PRO A 95 11.55 -6.01 4.18
N ASP A 96 12.57 -5.35 4.70
CA ASP A 96 12.55 -4.60 5.95
C ASP A 96 11.61 -3.39 5.89
N VAL A 97 11.66 -2.62 4.81
CA VAL A 97 10.77 -1.46 4.56
C VAL A 97 9.34 -1.93 4.34
N ARG A 98 9.16 -2.98 3.54
CA ARG A 98 7.84 -3.58 3.30
C ARG A 98 7.19 -4.03 4.61
N HIS A 99 7.93 -4.66 5.50
CA HIS A 99 7.43 -5.05 6.81
C HIS A 99 6.91 -3.86 7.63
N VAL A 100 7.64 -2.73 7.64
CA VAL A 100 7.18 -1.49 8.32
C VAL A 100 5.92 -0.94 7.67
N LEU A 101 5.87 -0.92 6.34
CA LEU A 101 4.68 -0.47 5.60
C LEU A 101 3.45 -1.32 5.92
N GLU A 102 3.58 -2.64 5.95
CA GLU A 102 2.51 -3.58 6.29
C GLU A 102 2.03 -3.39 7.74
N GLN A 103 2.95 -3.17 8.68
CA GLN A 103 2.62 -2.84 10.07
C GLN A 103 1.89 -1.49 10.19
N ALA A 104 2.23 -0.51 9.36
CA ALA A 104 1.55 0.78 9.27
C ALA A 104 0.17 0.71 8.58
N GLY A 105 -0.21 -0.46 8.03
CA GLY A 105 -1.49 -0.67 7.36
C GLY A 105 -1.46 -0.50 5.84
N TRP A 106 -0.29 -0.46 5.23
CA TRP A 106 -0.17 -0.52 3.78
C TRP A 106 -0.35 -1.96 3.28
N PHE A 107 -0.94 -2.10 2.12
CA PHE A 107 -1.01 -3.33 1.35
C PHE A 107 -1.05 -3.01 -0.14
N PRO A 108 -0.58 -3.91 -1.02
CA PRO A 108 -0.64 -3.72 -2.46
C PRO A 108 -2.05 -3.41 -2.96
N GLY A 109 -2.19 -2.35 -3.74
CA GLY A 109 -3.48 -1.91 -4.26
C GLY A 109 -4.36 -1.14 -3.26
N ARG A 110 -3.81 -0.72 -2.13
CA ARG A 110 -4.50 0.17 -1.18
C ARG A 110 -4.99 1.44 -1.89
N LYS A 111 -6.23 1.86 -1.59
CA LYS A 111 -6.89 3.04 -2.18
C LYS A 111 -7.61 3.84 -1.09
N PHE A 112 -6.96 4.85 -0.56
CA PHE A 112 -7.46 5.72 0.51
C PHE A 112 -8.17 6.97 -0.04
N ARG A 113 -8.87 6.85 -1.17
CA ARG A 113 -9.48 7.95 -1.93
C ARG A 113 -10.39 8.83 -1.09
N ALA A 114 -11.32 8.22 -0.37
CA ALA A 114 -12.32 8.98 0.39
C ALA A 114 -11.70 9.90 1.44
N ALA A 115 -10.62 9.48 2.09
CA ALA A 115 -9.89 10.31 3.04
C ALA A 115 -9.12 11.43 2.34
N VAL A 116 -8.47 11.14 1.21
CA VAL A 116 -7.76 12.17 0.42
C VAL A 116 -8.74 13.22 -0.08
N ASP A 117 -9.90 12.80 -0.63
CA ASP A 117 -10.93 13.73 -1.07
C ASP A 117 -11.48 14.57 0.09
N HIS A 118 -11.65 13.96 1.27
CA HIS A 118 -12.06 14.67 2.49
C HIS A 118 -10.99 15.69 2.91
N TRP A 119 -9.71 15.36 2.89
CA TRP A 119 -8.63 16.30 3.21
C TRP A 119 -8.60 17.49 2.25
N MET A 120 -8.73 17.25 0.94
CA MET A 120 -8.76 18.30 -0.05
C MET A 120 -9.90 19.31 0.18
N VAL A 121 -11.05 18.84 0.64
CA VAL A 121 -12.20 19.69 0.98
C VAL A 121 -12.03 20.36 2.35
N ARG A 122 -11.60 19.57 3.35
CA ARG A 122 -11.49 20.04 4.75
C ARG A 122 -10.45 21.15 4.93
N PHE A 123 -9.38 21.09 4.15
CA PHE A 123 -8.23 21.99 4.23
C PHE A 123 -8.07 22.88 2.99
N ALA A 124 -9.18 23.09 2.27
CA ALA A 124 -9.16 23.89 1.03
C ALA A 124 -8.63 25.31 1.23
N ASP A 125 -8.95 25.94 2.37
CA ASP A 125 -8.52 27.30 2.67
C ASP A 125 -7.03 27.35 2.99
N GLU A 126 -6.51 26.37 3.76
CA GLU A 126 -5.10 26.25 4.12
C GLU A 126 -4.22 25.91 2.90
N LEU A 127 -4.74 25.08 1.99
CA LEU A 127 -4.06 24.66 0.77
C LEU A 127 -4.33 25.61 -0.42
N ALA A 128 -5.04 26.73 -0.18
CA ALA A 128 -5.40 27.65 -1.25
C ALA A 128 -4.17 28.16 -2.03
N GLY A 129 -4.22 28.04 -3.35
CA GLY A 129 -3.14 28.41 -4.26
C GLY A 129 -2.01 27.39 -4.39
N LEU A 130 -2.13 26.21 -3.76
CA LEU A 130 -1.29 25.05 -4.05
C LEU A 130 -2.09 24.06 -4.90
N GLU A 131 -1.57 23.73 -6.07
CA GLU A 131 -2.19 22.74 -6.96
C GLU A 131 -1.61 21.36 -6.62
N CYS A 132 -2.48 20.38 -6.35
CA CYS A 132 -2.04 19.01 -6.08
C CYS A 132 -1.79 18.27 -7.42
N PRO A 133 -0.53 17.97 -7.75
CA PRO A 133 -0.24 17.25 -8.99
C PRO A 133 -0.86 15.84 -9.00
N PRO A 134 -1.27 15.30 -10.18
CA PRO A 134 -1.86 13.97 -10.26
C PRO A 134 -0.99 12.85 -9.66
N VAL A 135 0.34 12.92 -9.82
CA VAL A 135 1.29 11.97 -9.25
C VAL A 135 1.28 12.02 -7.73
N VAL A 136 1.24 13.21 -7.14
CA VAL A 136 1.17 13.43 -5.70
C VAL A 136 -0.16 12.92 -5.15
N ARG A 137 -1.26 13.23 -5.84
CA ARG A 137 -2.58 12.73 -5.45
C ARG A 137 -2.66 11.20 -5.48
N ALA A 138 -2.07 10.57 -6.51
CA ALA A 138 -1.99 9.11 -6.59
C ALA A 138 -1.20 8.51 -5.42
N ALA A 139 -0.07 9.13 -5.07
CA ALA A 139 0.77 8.75 -3.94
C ALA A 139 0.01 8.89 -2.61
N LEU A 140 -0.69 10.00 -2.37
CA LEU A 140 -1.54 10.18 -1.19
C LEU A 140 -2.67 9.15 -1.13
N VAL A 141 -3.27 8.77 -2.26
CA VAL A 141 -4.30 7.73 -2.32
C VAL A 141 -3.75 6.38 -1.89
N GLU A 142 -2.49 6.07 -2.18
CA GLU A 142 -1.88 4.80 -1.78
C GLU A 142 -1.32 4.85 -0.35
N PHE A 143 -0.57 5.88 0.02
CA PHE A 143 0.18 5.95 1.27
C PHE A 143 -0.43 6.87 2.34
N GLY A 144 -1.39 7.70 1.99
CA GLY A 144 -1.99 8.65 2.93
C GLY A 144 -2.52 8.00 4.21
N GLY A 145 -2.31 8.66 5.34
CA GLY A 145 -2.67 8.18 6.67
C GLY A 145 -1.70 7.16 7.28
N LEU A 146 -0.60 6.83 6.60
CA LEU A 146 0.42 5.95 7.18
C LEU A 146 1.32 6.73 8.14
N GLN A 147 1.71 6.03 9.20
CA GLN A 147 2.75 6.45 10.15
C GLN A 147 3.97 5.55 9.94
N LEU A 148 5.08 6.13 9.54
CA LEU A 148 6.27 5.44 9.10
C LEU A 148 7.41 5.65 10.12
N PRO A 149 7.57 4.76 11.10
CA PRO A 149 8.65 4.85 12.07
C PRO A 149 9.99 4.58 11.39
N GLN A 150 10.96 5.46 11.62
CA GLN A 150 12.33 5.28 11.16
C GLN A 150 13.04 4.22 12.00
N PHE A 151 13.96 3.47 11.38
CA PHE A 151 14.86 2.59 12.11
C PHE A 151 15.82 3.41 12.98
N GLY A 152 15.91 3.07 14.24
CA GLY A 152 16.93 3.62 15.12
C GLY A 152 18.32 3.07 14.81
N ARG A 153 19.33 3.61 15.48
CA ARG A 153 20.74 3.13 15.39
C ARG A 153 20.91 1.64 15.65
N SER A 154 19.96 1.02 16.35
CA SER A 154 19.92 -0.44 16.61
C SER A 154 19.33 -1.25 15.45
N GLY A 155 18.88 -0.61 14.37
CA GLY A 155 18.19 -1.25 13.24
C GLY A 155 16.76 -1.71 13.56
N ARG A 156 16.16 -1.22 14.65
CA ARG A 156 14.77 -1.53 15.02
C ARG A 156 13.84 -0.39 14.66
N PRO A 157 12.61 -0.64 14.17
CA PRO A 157 11.60 0.39 13.96
C PRO A 157 11.30 1.15 15.26
N GLY A 158 11.04 2.47 15.13
CA GLY A 158 10.67 3.33 16.25
C GLY A 158 11.83 3.81 17.14
N GLY A 159 13.08 3.60 16.71
CA GLY A 159 14.26 4.17 17.38
C GLY A 159 14.75 5.49 16.78
N GLY A 160 14.08 6.00 15.76
CA GLY A 160 14.27 7.29 15.11
C GLY A 160 12.96 8.08 15.08
N PHE A 161 12.89 9.06 14.20
CA PHE A 161 11.71 9.91 14.01
C PHE A 161 10.60 9.18 13.25
N THR A 162 9.35 9.57 13.45
CA THR A 162 8.20 9.05 12.69
C THR A 162 7.82 10.05 11.59
N SER A 163 7.60 9.56 10.38
CA SER A 163 7.03 10.34 9.29
C SER A 163 5.55 10.03 9.16
N TYR A 164 4.73 11.07 8.97
CA TYR A 164 3.29 10.97 8.79
C TYR A 164 2.94 11.37 7.37
N ILE A 165 2.30 10.49 6.61
CA ILE A 165 1.83 10.79 5.25
C ILE A 165 0.41 11.35 5.33
N HIS A 166 0.33 12.64 5.62
CA HIS A 166 -0.92 13.35 5.77
C HIS A 166 -0.70 14.86 5.54
N PRO A 167 -1.23 15.46 4.48
CA PRO A 167 -0.86 16.82 4.04
C PRO A 167 -1.17 17.93 5.05
N THR A 168 -1.86 17.61 6.12
CA THR A 168 -2.36 18.58 7.10
C THR A 168 -2.08 18.17 8.55
N GLU A 169 -1.38 17.07 8.78
CA GLU A 169 -0.99 16.65 10.13
C GLU A 169 0.03 17.65 10.70
N GLY A 170 -0.22 18.09 11.94
CA GLY A 170 0.68 19.05 12.61
C GLY A 170 0.44 20.52 12.27
N GLY A 171 -0.58 20.84 11.47
CA GLY A 171 -0.86 22.19 10.99
C GLY A 171 -0.23 22.45 9.62
N VAL A 172 -1.00 23.07 8.73
CA VAL A 172 -0.53 23.30 7.36
C VAL A 172 0.49 24.41 7.37
N VAL A 173 1.70 24.09 6.98
CA VAL A 173 2.74 25.08 6.76
C VAL A 173 2.92 25.33 5.26
N THR A 174 1.89 25.86 4.65
CA THR A 174 1.95 26.31 3.25
C THR A 174 2.96 27.44 3.04
N VAL A 175 3.42 28.07 4.11
CA VAL A 175 4.44 29.14 4.06
C VAL A 175 5.78 28.55 3.61
N ALA A 176 6.24 27.45 4.20
CA ALA A 176 7.50 26.83 3.81
C ALA A 176 7.43 26.28 2.36
N ALA A 177 6.32 25.63 2.00
CA ALA A 177 6.13 25.15 0.63
C ALA A 177 6.16 26.27 -0.42
N ARG A 178 5.61 27.47 -0.09
CA ARG A 178 5.66 28.63 -0.98
C ARG A 178 7.05 29.24 -1.06
N ALA A 179 7.74 29.37 0.08
CA ALA A 179 9.11 29.86 0.10
C ALA A 179 10.03 28.96 -0.74
N PHE A 180 9.93 27.65 -0.56
CA PHE A 180 10.65 26.67 -1.39
C PHE A 180 10.32 26.83 -2.88
N ALA A 181 9.03 26.95 -3.22
CA ALA A 181 8.62 27.11 -4.61
C ALA A 181 9.18 28.38 -5.26
N GLU A 182 9.24 29.50 -4.53
CA GLU A 182 9.83 30.76 -4.99
C GLU A 182 11.36 30.65 -5.15
N GLU A 183 12.04 30.01 -4.19
CA GLU A 183 13.49 29.90 -4.18
C GLU A 183 14.04 28.99 -5.28
N PHE A 184 13.36 27.83 -5.48
CA PHE A 184 13.80 26.82 -6.43
C PHE A 184 13.11 26.88 -7.79
N ASP A 185 12.15 27.80 -7.99
CA ASP A 185 11.25 27.85 -9.16
C ASP A 185 10.57 26.49 -9.40
N ASN A 186 10.16 25.84 -8.30
CA ASN A 186 9.65 24.48 -8.31
C ASN A 186 8.42 24.36 -7.39
N PRO A 187 7.19 24.48 -7.94
CA PRO A 187 5.97 24.32 -7.15
C PRO A 187 5.88 22.95 -6.49
N VAL A 188 5.60 22.94 -5.20
CA VAL A 188 5.47 21.73 -4.40
C VAL A 188 4.13 21.67 -3.67
N TYR A 189 3.70 20.49 -3.30
CA TYR A 189 2.47 20.24 -2.56
C TYR A 189 2.78 19.47 -1.28
N PRO A 190 2.21 19.83 -0.12
CA PRO A 190 2.40 19.13 1.15
C PRO A 190 1.89 17.67 1.06
N ILE A 191 2.68 16.74 1.56
CA ILE A 191 2.33 15.31 1.61
C ILE A 191 2.42 14.73 3.01
N GLY A 192 3.00 15.45 3.97
CA GLY A 192 3.14 14.99 5.33
C GLY A 192 4.11 15.81 6.17
N ASN A 193 4.52 15.23 7.27
CA ASN A 193 5.54 15.79 8.16
C ASN A 193 6.43 14.70 8.75
N ASN A 194 7.49 15.14 9.45
CA ASN A 194 8.39 14.25 10.18
C ASN A 194 8.58 14.80 11.60
N GLU A 195 8.73 13.92 12.59
CA GLU A 195 8.93 14.29 14.01
C GLU A 195 10.29 14.91 14.31
N ASP A 196 11.20 14.97 13.33
CA ASP A 196 12.49 15.68 13.46
C ASP A 196 12.27 17.20 13.44
N GLY A 197 11.73 17.75 14.53
CA GLY A 197 11.34 19.15 14.62
C GLY A 197 10.15 19.50 13.71
N PRO A 198 9.91 20.78 13.43
CA PRO A 198 8.92 21.22 12.46
C PRO A 198 9.44 20.98 11.04
N SER A 199 9.42 19.72 10.59
CA SER A 199 9.83 19.31 9.27
C SER A 199 8.63 18.90 8.43
N GLU A 200 8.54 19.45 7.23
CA GLU A 200 7.46 19.15 6.29
C GLU A 200 7.94 18.31 5.14
N LEU A 201 7.12 17.36 4.77
CA LEU A 201 7.31 16.58 3.55
C LEU A 201 6.45 17.20 2.44
N VAL A 202 7.10 17.53 1.34
CA VAL A 202 6.46 18.08 0.14
C VAL A 202 6.86 17.29 -1.08
N ALA A 203 6.03 17.32 -2.12
CA ALA A 203 6.37 16.71 -3.40
C ALA A 203 5.99 17.62 -4.57
N ASP A 204 6.79 17.56 -5.64
CA ASP A 204 6.58 18.35 -6.84
C ASP A 204 5.77 17.62 -7.93
N ALA A 205 5.60 18.27 -9.08
CA ALA A 205 4.83 17.72 -10.20
C ALA A 205 5.50 16.52 -10.88
N GLN A 206 6.78 16.28 -10.65
CA GLN A 206 7.52 15.10 -11.10
C GLN A 206 7.44 13.94 -10.10
N GLY A 207 6.93 14.19 -8.90
CA GLY A 207 6.83 13.23 -7.80
C GLY A 207 8.07 13.20 -6.90
N ARG A 208 9.05 14.09 -7.13
CA ARG A 208 10.23 14.21 -6.29
C ARG A 208 9.82 14.71 -4.90
N VAL A 209 10.43 14.17 -3.86
CA VAL A 209 10.08 14.44 -2.46
C VAL A 209 11.19 15.23 -1.79
N PHE A 210 10.78 16.27 -1.05
CA PHE A 210 11.66 17.11 -0.26
C PHE A 210 11.18 17.15 1.19
N MET A 211 12.11 17.39 2.10
CA MET A 211 11.84 17.67 3.50
C MET A 211 12.28 19.10 3.80
N LEU A 212 11.32 19.96 4.10
CA LEU A 212 11.54 21.35 4.46
C LEU A 212 11.73 21.41 5.98
N HIS A 213 12.91 21.81 6.41
CA HIS A 213 13.27 21.85 7.81
C HIS A 213 13.81 23.25 8.16
N TRP A 214 13.57 23.71 9.36
CA TRP A 214 13.96 25.06 9.81
C TRP A 214 15.45 25.39 9.64
N ALA A 215 16.31 24.39 9.59
CA ALA A 215 17.75 24.57 9.43
C ALA A 215 18.19 24.54 7.96
N ASP A 216 17.55 23.70 7.14
CA ASP A 216 17.85 23.56 5.72
C ASP A 216 16.79 22.72 5.02
N ASP A 217 16.72 22.77 3.69
CA ASP A 217 15.83 21.96 2.88
C ASP A 217 16.59 20.77 2.28
N PHE A 218 15.98 19.60 2.33
CA PHE A 218 16.62 18.35 1.93
C PHE A 218 15.88 17.66 0.79
N TYR A 219 16.64 17.11 -0.14
CA TYR A 219 16.13 16.17 -1.13
C TYR A 219 16.03 14.77 -0.53
N VAL A 220 14.83 14.20 -0.52
CA VAL A 220 14.55 12.88 0.07
C VAL A 220 14.60 11.77 -0.98
N GLY A 221 14.03 12.01 -2.17
CA GLY A 221 14.07 11.02 -3.23
C GLY A 221 13.34 11.42 -4.51
N PRO A 222 13.59 10.68 -5.61
CA PRO A 222 13.03 10.97 -6.94
C PRO A 222 11.53 10.69 -7.05
N ASP A 223 11.00 9.91 -6.14
CA ASP A 223 9.59 9.53 -6.03
C ASP A 223 9.25 9.15 -4.59
N LEU A 224 7.95 8.96 -4.30
CA LEU A 224 7.53 8.63 -2.94
C LEU A 224 8.00 7.24 -2.48
N ASP A 225 8.16 6.27 -3.38
CA ASP A 225 8.68 4.94 -3.02
C ASP A 225 10.11 5.02 -2.48
N SER A 226 10.97 5.73 -3.21
CA SER A 226 12.36 5.98 -2.81
C SER A 226 12.43 6.81 -1.52
N ALA A 227 11.57 7.83 -1.41
CA ALA A 227 11.46 8.65 -0.21
C ALA A 227 11.03 7.82 1.01
N ILE A 228 10.03 6.95 0.88
CA ILE A 228 9.59 6.03 1.95
C ILE A 228 10.74 5.13 2.41
N VAL A 229 11.50 4.55 1.48
CA VAL A 229 12.68 3.74 1.83
C VAL A 229 13.68 4.58 2.64
N LYS A 230 13.92 5.82 2.22
CA LYS A 230 14.84 6.73 2.90
C LYS A 230 14.34 7.14 4.28
N LEU A 231 13.07 7.52 4.39
CA LEU A 231 12.45 7.92 5.65
C LEU A 231 12.45 6.78 6.68
N ILE A 232 12.17 5.56 6.26
CA ILE A 232 12.16 4.39 7.15
C ILE A 232 13.57 3.97 7.55
N ARG A 233 14.50 3.89 6.59
CA ARG A 233 15.88 3.44 6.87
C ARG A 233 16.75 4.52 7.50
N GLY A 234 16.42 5.79 7.25
CA GLY A 234 17.25 6.91 7.64
C GLY A 234 18.51 7.05 6.77
N GLY A 235 19.43 7.85 7.25
CA GLY A 235 20.71 8.12 6.62
C GLY A 235 20.79 9.56 6.06
N PRO A 236 21.95 9.98 5.55
CA PRO A 236 22.18 11.35 5.10
C PRO A 236 21.26 11.69 3.93
N MET A 237 20.72 12.89 3.91
CA MET A 237 20.00 13.49 2.79
C MET A 237 20.88 14.54 2.12
N ALA A 238 20.74 14.71 0.82
CA ALA A 238 21.40 15.81 0.11
C ALA A 238 20.64 17.11 0.41
N GLU A 239 21.35 18.22 0.50
CA GLU A 239 20.73 19.53 0.60
C GLU A 239 20.02 19.86 -0.73
N ALA A 240 18.83 20.46 -0.65
CA ALA A 240 18.10 20.84 -1.85
C ALA A 240 18.86 21.88 -2.70
N HIS A 241 19.70 22.71 -2.04
CA HIS A 241 20.53 23.71 -2.69
C HIS A 241 21.60 23.13 -3.62
N ASP A 242 22.04 21.91 -3.41
CA ASP A 242 22.99 21.24 -4.28
C ASP A 242 22.45 21.03 -5.70
N ARG A 243 21.12 21.02 -5.85
CA ARG A 243 20.38 20.86 -7.13
C ARG A 243 20.78 19.63 -7.96
N ASP A 244 21.31 18.59 -7.31
CA ASP A 244 21.67 17.31 -7.92
C ASP A 244 20.48 16.34 -8.06
N TRP A 245 19.24 16.89 -8.18
CA TRP A 245 17.96 16.18 -8.18
C TRP A 245 17.06 16.48 -9.38
#